data_0aaeda8615b8f05b48fdd5cecdb8342a
#
_entry.id   0aaeda8615b8f05b48fdd5cecdb8342a
#
_cell.length_a   1.000
_cell.length_b   1.000
_cell.length_c   1.000
_cell.angle_alpha   90.00
_cell.angle_beta   90.00
_cell.angle_gamma   90.00
#
_symmetry.space_group_name_H-M   'P 1'
#
loop_
_entity.id
_entity.type
_entity.pdbx_description
1 polymer ?
#
loop_
_entity_poly.entity_id
_entity_poly.type
_entity_poly.pdbx_seq_one_letter_code
_entity_poly.pdbx_strand_id
1 'polypeptide(L)'
;MLISADSHVVEPHDLWVEALPASLTDQAPRAVQDPSNHHWYFEMPGHARGVDLTLSRTAGISNADVGARLAADPSAWIGARGGHDPHERLRDLWADGVHADVLYPTAGLSLLQLDDASFQAACLRVYNDWLAEFCKTDPDRLLGIALLPLWDIDEGVRELERAKALGLRGGLFWTSPPADRGHSFFTAHYEKLWAAAAALEMPLSIHILAGHRTKNSVAKFGKSIEDTFYFGFESRDEVQRSIVELIAAGVFQRHPKLNIVAAEAGIDYAARLERRIDSTFGRFLSLMETPLTEKPSHYFRNNVWCTYIADPVGLNNLRFTGADHIMWSNDYPHGSATWPRSNESVSQECEEFGIDADTRDKLTWKNVARLYDIDLDVVRDPSPHL
;
A
#
# COMPACT_ATOMS: atom_id res chain seq x y z
N MET A 1 -18.31 -9.89 -8.81
CA MET A 1 -16.93 -10.29 -8.38
C MET A 1 -16.28 -9.11 -7.70
N LEU A 2 -15.54 -9.33 -6.62
CA LEU A 2 -14.70 -8.33 -5.97
C LEU A 2 -13.27 -8.83 -5.94
N ILE A 3 -12.31 -7.96 -6.21
CA ILE A 3 -10.87 -8.17 -6.03
C ILE A 3 -10.35 -6.93 -5.30
N SER A 4 -9.74 -7.11 -4.14
CA SER A 4 -9.20 -6.00 -3.37
C SER A 4 -7.84 -5.59 -3.91
N ALA A 5 -7.71 -4.31 -4.27
CA ALA A 5 -6.46 -3.75 -4.79
C ALA A 5 -5.49 -3.30 -3.68
N ASP A 6 -5.93 -3.35 -2.42
CA ASP A 6 -5.19 -2.89 -1.26
C ASP A 6 -5.73 -3.56 0.00
N SER A 7 -4.93 -4.42 0.56
CA SER A 7 -5.15 -5.12 1.82
C SER A 7 -3.81 -5.37 2.48
N HIS A 8 -3.82 -5.82 3.71
CA HIS A 8 -2.58 -5.94 4.47
C HIS A 8 -2.34 -7.35 4.99
N VAL A 9 -1.07 -7.72 5.05
CA VAL A 9 -0.60 -8.77 5.94
C VAL A 9 -0.24 -8.15 7.29
N VAL A 10 -0.30 -8.93 8.37
CA VAL A 10 0.24 -8.56 9.68
C VAL A 10 1.37 -9.52 9.96
N GLU A 11 2.58 -9.01 9.88
CA GLU A 11 3.79 -9.82 9.96
C GLU A 11 3.90 -10.53 11.32
N PRO A 12 4.45 -11.77 11.38
CA PRO A 12 4.69 -12.48 12.63
C PRO A 12 5.53 -11.66 13.61
N HIS A 13 5.22 -11.77 14.90
CA HIS A 13 5.82 -10.95 15.95
C HIS A 13 7.36 -11.02 15.99
N ASP A 14 7.92 -12.20 15.68
CA ASP A 14 9.34 -12.49 15.77
C ASP A 14 10.01 -12.69 14.40
N LEU A 15 9.34 -12.32 13.30
CA LEU A 15 9.79 -12.57 11.93
C LEU A 15 11.26 -12.16 11.72
N TRP A 16 11.61 -10.96 12.09
CA TRP A 16 12.99 -10.42 11.89
C TRP A 16 13.98 -10.95 12.90
N VAL A 17 13.51 -11.25 14.12
CA VAL A 17 14.36 -11.84 15.17
C VAL A 17 14.83 -13.24 14.77
N GLU A 18 13.95 -14.02 14.15
CA GLU A 18 14.23 -15.39 13.72
C GLU A 18 15.03 -15.45 12.40
N ALA A 19 14.78 -14.53 11.48
CA ALA A 19 15.30 -14.62 10.11
C ALA A 19 16.57 -13.78 9.85
N LEU A 20 16.83 -12.73 10.63
CA LEU A 20 18.04 -11.93 10.45
C LEU A 20 19.30 -12.68 10.93
N PRO A 21 20.47 -12.40 10.33
CA PRO A 21 21.75 -12.94 10.81
C PRO A 21 22.00 -12.63 12.28
N ALA A 22 22.65 -13.51 13.01
CA ALA A 22 22.93 -13.38 14.45
C ALA A 22 23.61 -12.05 14.84
N SER A 23 24.41 -11.47 13.95
CA SER A 23 25.06 -10.16 14.15
C SER A 23 24.08 -8.96 14.17
N LEU A 24 22.84 -9.15 13.68
CA LEU A 24 21.81 -8.12 13.60
C LEU A 24 20.63 -8.38 14.55
N THR A 25 20.59 -9.52 15.25
CA THR A 25 19.44 -9.94 16.08
C THR A 25 19.13 -8.93 17.21
N ASP A 26 20.15 -8.31 17.80
CA ASP A 26 19.94 -7.29 18.86
C ASP A 26 19.24 -6.04 18.35
N GLN A 27 19.39 -5.73 17.07
CA GLN A 27 18.73 -4.61 16.37
C GLN A 27 17.45 -5.02 15.65
N ALA A 28 17.12 -6.31 15.66
CA ALA A 28 15.98 -6.82 14.90
C ALA A 28 14.66 -6.17 15.32
N PRO A 29 13.85 -5.70 14.36
CA PRO A 29 12.49 -5.27 14.63
C PRO A 29 11.68 -6.41 15.23
N ARG A 30 10.78 -6.09 16.16
CA ARG A 30 9.97 -7.10 16.88
C ARG A 30 8.67 -6.52 17.40
N ALA A 31 7.71 -7.39 17.68
CA ALA A 31 6.53 -6.99 18.42
C ALA A 31 6.80 -7.03 19.93
N VAL A 32 6.34 -5.99 20.64
CA VAL A 32 6.46 -5.86 22.10
C VAL A 32 5.09 -5.56 22.68
N GLN A 33 4.67 -6.34 23.71
CA GLN A 33 3.41 -6.08 24.40
C GLN A 33 3.58 -4.98 25.44
N ASP A 34 2.70 -3.96 25.38
CA ASP A 34 2.66 -2.91 26.38
C ASP A 34 1.90 -3.40 27.63
N PRO A 35 2.52 -3.41 28.83
CA PRO A 35 1.88 -3.91 30.04
C PRO A 35 0.73 -3.01 30.53
N SER A 36 0.60 -1.79 30.04
CA SER A 36 -0.42 -0.84 30.49
C SER A 36 -1.77 -1.02 29.79
N ASN A 37 -1.78 -1.50 28.54
CA ASN A 37 -2.99 -1.69 27.74
C ASN A 37 -3.07 -3.06 27.04
N HIS A 38 -2.02 -3.87 27.17
CA HIS A 38 -1.88 -5.22 26.60
C HIS A 38 -1.87 -5.26 25.05
N HIS A 39 -1.75 -4.13 24.38
CA HIS A 39 -1.57 -4.07 22.93
C HIS A 39 -0.16 -4.49 22.53
N TRP A 40 -0.03 -5.05 21.36
CA TRP A 40 1.23 -5.35 20.72
C TRP A 40 1.64 -4.21 19.79
N TYR A 41 2.87 -3.75 19.94
CA TYR A 41 3.45 -2.68 19.12
C TYR A 41 4.66 -3.17 18.38
N PHE A 42 4.79 -2.76 17.12
CA PHE A 42 6.02 -2.97 16.37
C PHE A 42 7.09 -2.00 16.85
N GLU A 43 8.22 -2.51 17.29
CA GLU A 43 9.33 -1.71 17.78
C GLU A 43 10.60 -1.99 16.98
N MET A 44 11.27 -0.92 16.59
CA MET A 44 12.61 -0.94 16.01
C MET A 44 13.58 -0.32 17.03
N PRO A 45 14.61 -1.04 17.50
CA PRO A 45 15.56 -0.52 18.47
C PRO A 45 16.16 0.82 18.03
N GLY A 46 16.15 1.81 18.92
CA GLY A 46 16.61 3.17 18.63
C GLY A 46 15.58 4.08 17.93
N HIS A 47 14.41 3.57 17.60
CA HIS A 47 13.30 4.33 17.03
C HIS A 47 12.16 4.52 18.04
N ALA A 48 11.28 5.48 17.77
CA ALA A 48 10.05 5.59 18.55
C ALA A 48 9.17 4.35 18.34
N ARG A 49 8.27 4.09 19.30
CA ARG A 49 7.28 3.01 19.19
C ARG A 49 6.50 3.15 17.87
N GLY A 50 6.44 2.07 17.12
CA GLY A 50 5.81 2.01 15.81
C GLY A 50 4.33 1.63 15.86
N VAL A 51 3.89 0.90 14.83
CA VAL A 51 2.49 0.53 14.57
C VAL A 51 1.90 -0.30 15.71
N ASP A 52 0.65 -0.03 16.08
CA ASP A 52 -0.16 -0.88 16.97
C ASP A 52 -0.67 -2.10 16.19
N LEU A 53 0.03 -3.22 16.35
CA LEU A 53 -0.31 -4.48 15.68
C LEU A 53 -1.62 -5.09 16.17
N THR A 54 -2.09 -4.74 17.37
CA THR A 54 -3.39 -5.20 17.86
C THR A 54 -4.51 -4.52 17.09
N LEU A 55 -4.43 -3.20 16.91
CA LEU A 55 -5.44 -2.44 16.16
C LEU A 55 -5.35 -2.70 14.65
N SER A 56 -4.19 -3.08 14.14
CA SER A 56 -4.00 -3.39 12.71
C SER A 56 -4.65 -4.71 12.24
N ARG A 57 -5.38 -5.42 13.10
CA ARG A 57 -6.05 -6.69 12.76
C ARG A 57 -7.47 -6.79 13.28
N THR A 58 -8.12 -5.64 13.47
CA THR A 58 -9.43 -5.55 14.11
C THR A 58 -10.60 -5.41 13.13
N ALA A 59 -10.45 -5.86 11.88
CA ALA A 59 -11.56 -5.91 10.93
C ALA A 59 -12.81 -6.51 11.57
N GLY A 60 -13.94 -5.84 11.45
CA GLY A 60 -15.22 -6.24 12.02
C GLY A 60 -15.35 -6.16 13.56
N ILE A 61 -14.35 -5.60 14.27
CA ILE A 61 -14.35 -5.48 15.74
C ILE A 61 -14.23 -4.01 16.13
N SER A 62 -15.09 -3.53 17.04
CA SER A 62 -14.98 -2.17 17.55
C SER A 62 -13.81 -2.02 18.53
N ASN A 63 -13.20 -0.82 18.60
CA ASN A 63 -12.13 -0.55 19.58
C ASN A 63 -12.58 -0.76 21.04
N ALA A 64 -13.88 -0.54 21.33
CA ALA A 64 -14.44 -0.80 22.66
C ALA A 64 -14.43 -2.31 22.98
N ASP A 65 -14.77 -3.16 22.01
CA ASP A 65 -14.73 -4.61 22.16
C ASP A 65 -13.30 -5.14 22.29
N VAL A 66 -12.34 -4.54 21.57
CA VAL A 66 -10.90 -4.85 21.72
C VAL A 66 -10.47 -4.62 23.17
N GLY A 67 -10.74 -3.44 23.71
CA GLY A 67 -10.40 -3.09 25.09
C GLY A 67 -11.06 -4.03 26.12
N ALA A 68 -12.34 -4.35 25.92
CA ALA A 68 -13.07 -5.26 26.81
C ALA A 68 -12.47 -6.70 26.80
N ARG A 69 -12.11 -7.22 25.63
CA ARG A 69 -11.50 -8.55 25.49
C ARG A 69 -10.13 -8.63 26.14
N LEU A 70 -9.27 -7.63 25.92
CA LEU A 70 -7.94 -7.57 26.52
C LEU A 70 -7.98 -7.37 28.05
N ALA A 71 -8.98 -6.63 28.55
CA ALA A 71 -9.18 -6.49 29.98
C ALA A 71 -9.62 -7.81 30.64
N ALA A 72 -10.36 -8.66 29.92
CA ALA A 72 -10.79 -9.98 30.40
C ALA A 72 -9.65 -11.01 30.30
N ASP A 73 -8.87 -10.99 29.24
CA ASP A 73 -7.71 -11.86 29.00
C ASP A 73 -6.61 -11.09 28.23
N PRO A 74 -5.57 -10.60 28.92
CA PRO A 74 -4.44 -9.92 28.32
C PRO A 74 -3.67 -10.73 27.25
N SER A 75 -3.80 -12.04 27.27
CA SER A 75 -3.15 -12.95 26.33
C SER A 75 -4.04 -13.32 25.14
N ALA A 76 -5.30 -12.85 25.13
CA ALA A 76 -6.25 -13.19 24.08
C ALA A 76 -5.77 -12.75 22.71
N TRP A 77 -5.89 -13.63 21.72
CA TRP A 77 -5.75 -13.23 20.34
C TRP A 77 -6.94 -12.33 19.95
N ILE A 78 -6.65 -11.12 19.55
CA ILE A 78 -7.66 -10.16 19.07
C ILE A 78 -7.54 -10.02 17.56
N GLY A 79 -8.70 -10.14 16.89
CA GLY A 79 -8.81 -9.82 15.47
C GLY A 79 -8.65 -11.00 14.51
N ALA A 80 -8.56 -10.65 13.25
CA ALA A 80 -8.54 -11.57 12.13
C ALA A 80 -7.22 -12.35 12.04
N ARG A 81 -7.30 -13.64 11.82
CA ARG A 81 -6.12 -14.51 11.67
C ARG A 81 -5.56 -14.47 10.25
N GLY A 82 -6.36 -14.14 9.26
CA GLY A 82 -5.94 -14.03 7.86
C GLY A 82 -4.90 -12.94 7.60
N GLY A 83 -4.56 -12.10 8.58
CA GLY A 83 -3.41 -11.19 8.48
C GLY A 83 -2.06 -11.89 8.42
N HIS A 84 -1.91 -13.08 9.03
CA HIS A 84 -0.64 -13.82 9.11
C HIS A 84 -0.76 -15.31 8.75
N ASP A 85 -1.97 -15.83 8.57
CA ASP A 85 -2.23 -17.20 8.14
C ASP A 85 -2.90 -17.17 6.75
N PRO A 86 -2.23 -17.69 5.70
CA PRO A 86 -2.76 -17.62 4.34
C PRO A 86 -4.01 -18.49 4.14
N HIS A 87 -4.17 -19.59 4.88
CA HIS A 87 -5.38 -20.42 4.78
C HIS A 87 -6.58 -19.72 5.43
N GLU A 88 -6.39 -19.11 6.60
CA GLU A 88 -7.43 -18.28 7.21
C GLU A 88 -7.75 -17.07 6.33
N ARG A 89 -6.73 -16.48 5.66
CA ARG A 89 -6.92 -15.41 4.70
C ARG A 89 -7.87 -15.80 3.58
N LEU A 90 -7.64 -16.93 2.94
CA LEU A 90 -8.48 -17.42 1.86
C LEU A 90 -9.92 -17.68 2.33
N ARG A 91 -10.12 -18.20 3.55
CA ARG A 91 -11.46 -18.39 4.14
C ARG A 91 -12.17 -17.06 4.38
N ASP A 92 -11.46 -16.08 4.96
CA ASP A 92 -12.01 -14.75 5.25
C ASP A 92 -12.39 -14.02 3.95
N LEU A 93 -11.54 -14.07 2.91
CA LEU A 93 -11.84 -13.52 1.59
C LEU A 93 -13.09 -14.14 0.99
N TRP A 94 -13.16 -15.46 0.98
CA TRP A 94 -14.30 -16.19 0.40
C TRP A 94 -15.60 -15.87 1.15
N ALA A 95 -15.56 -15.81 2.48
CA ALA A 95 -16.71 -15.46 3.32
C ALA A 95 -17.24 -14.05 3.02
N ASP A 96 -16.35 -13.11 2.66
CA ASP A 96 -16.69 -11.72 2.32
C ASP A 96 -17.04 -11.53 0.83
N GLY A 97 -16.93 -12.60 0.00
CA GLY A 97 -17.16 -12.55 -1.44
C GLY A 97 -16.06 -11.84 -2.22
N VAL A 98 -14.85 -11.76 -1.65
CA VAL A 98 -13.63 -11.27 -2.28
C VAL A 98 -12.87 -12.44 -2.89
N HIS A 99 -12.43 -12.32 -4.13
CA HIS A 99 -11.91 -13.44 -4.92
C HIS A 99 -10.39 -13.48 -4.98
N ALA A 100 -9.75 -12.31 -4.85
CA ALA A 100 -8.31 -12.16 -4.78
C ALA A 100 -7.94 -10.85 -4.08
N ASP A 101 -6.68 -10.71 -3.69
CA ASP A 101 -6.23 -9.70 -2.75
C ASP A 101 -4.80 -9.26 -3.05
N VAL A 102 -4.58 -7.95 -3.18
CA VAL A 102 -3.25 -7.36 -3.29
C VAL A 102 -2.75 -7.04 -1.89
N LEU A 103 -1.62 -7.63 -1.50
CA LEU A 103 -1.13 -7.69 -0.13
C LEU A 103 0.02 -6.72 0.11
N TYR A 104 -0.23 -5.72 0.94
CA TYR A 104 0.75 -4.75 1.44
C TYR A 104 1.24 -5.10 2.84
N PRO A 105 2.43 -4.62 3.25
CA PRO A 105 2.90 -4.77 4.63
C PRO A 105 2.11 -3.88 5.59
N THR A 106 2.02 -4.29 6.86
CA THR A 106 1.57 -3.42 7.96
C THR A 106 2.78 -2.84 8.70
N ALA A 107 3.51 -3.67 9.43
CA ALA A 107 4.70 -3.26 10.17
C ALA A 107 5.85 -2.89 9.22
N GLY A 108 5.98 -3.62 8.13
CA GLY A 108 7.02 -3.45 7.12
C GLY A 108 7.07 -2.06 6.48
N LEU A 109 5.95 -1.30 6.44
CA LEU A 109 5.95 0.09 5.99
C LEU A 109 6.95 0.96 6.76
N SER A 110 7.08 0.73 8.08
CA SER A 110 8.00 1.46 8.93
C SER A 110 9.47 1.22 8.58
N LEU A 111 9.80 0.06 8.01
CA LEU A 111 11.17 -0.28 7.62
C LEU A 111 11.74 0.62 6.53
N LEU A 112 10.88 1.17 5.66
CA LEU A 112 11.31 2.12 4.63
C LEU A 112 11.89 3.41 5.22
N GLN A 113 11.65 3.69 6.50
CA GLN A 113 12.15 4.86 7.22
C GLN A 113 13.50 4.61 7.92
N LEU A 114 14.07 3.40 7.85
CA LEU A 114 15.39 3.10 8.41
C LEU A 114 16.49 3.84 7.64
N ASP A 115 17.42 4.45 8.39
CA ASP A 115 18.50 5.26 7.83
C ASP A 115 19.76 4.45 7.47
N ASP A 116 19.96 3.29 8.09
CA ASP A 116 21.04 2.36 7.73
C ASP A 116 20.64 1.52 6.52
N ALA A 117 21.28 1.78 5.39
CA ALA A 117 20.96 1.14 4.11
C ALA A 117 21.10 -0.38 4.15
N SER A 118 22.16 -0.90 4.75
CA SER A 118 22.44 -2.34 4.81
C SER A 118 21.47 -3.06 5.73
N PHE A 119 21.16 -2.47 6.86
CA PHE A 119 20.20 -3.01 7.80
C PHE A 119 18.78 -2.96 7.22
N GLN A 120 18.39 -1.84 6.59
CA GLN A 120 17.12 -1.72 5.88
C GLN A 120 16.98 -2.83 4.83
N ALA A 121 17.96 -2.98 3.93
CA ALA A 121 17.91 -3.99 2.87
C ALA A 121 17.77 -5.41 3.43
N ALA A 122 18.48 -5.74 4.52
CA ALA A 122 18.34 -7.03 5.19
C ALA A 122 16.92 -7.25 5.74
N CYS A 123 16.34 -6.24 6.41
CA CYS A 123 14.98 -6.31 6.93
C CYS A 123 13.93 -6.45 5.83
N LEU A 124 14.05 -5.69 4.73
CA LEU A 124 13.12 -5.74 3.60
C LEU A 124 13.19 -7.10 2.90
N ARG A 125 14.37 -7.67 2.76
CA ARG A 125 14.55 -9.02 2.19
C ARG A 125 13.84 -10.08 3.03
N VAL A 126 13.95 -10.04 4.35
CA VAL A 126 13.24 -10.95 5.26
C VAL A 126 11.73 -10.88 5.04
N TYR A 127 11.17 -9.67 4.97
CA TYR A 127 9.76 -9.47 4.67
C TYR A 127 9.37 -10.07 3.30
N ASN A 128 10.13 -9.77 2.25
CA ASN A 128 9.84 -10.22 0.89
C ASN A 128 9.87 -11.76 0.78
N ASP A 129 10.81 -12.41 1.46
CA ASP A 129 10.91 -13.86 1.48
C ASP A 129 9.71 -14.50 2.21
N TRP A 130 9.34 -13.96 3.35
CA TRP A 130 8.16 -14.39 4.11
C TRP A 130 6.86 -14.18 3.32
N LEU A 131 6.69 -13.00 2.71
CA LEU A 131 5.49 -12.70 1.93
C LEU A 131 5.36 -13.61 0.70
N ALA A 132 6.49 -13.89 0.03
CA ALA A 132 6.48 -14.81 -1.10
C ALA A 132 6.05 -16.23 -0.66
N GLU A 133 6.49 -16.70 0.51
CA GLU A 133 6.05 -17.98 1.06
C GLU A 133 4.57 -17.99 1.42
N PHE A 134 4.07 -16.89 2.02
CA PHE A 134 2.64 -16.69 2.30
C PHE A 134 1.80 -16.80 1.02
N CYS A 135 2.21 -16.11 -0.04
CA CYS A 135 1.50 -16.07 -1.32
C CYS A 135 1.52 -17.39 -2.09
N LYS A 136 2.51 -18.26 -1.87
CA LYS A 136 2.60 -19.59 -2.51
C LYS A 136 1.41 -20.50 -2.19
N THR A 137 0.67 -20.23 -1.12
CA THR A 137 -0.53 -20.98 -0.76
C THR A 137 -1.59 -20.91 -1.86
N ASP A 138 -1.78 -19.74 -2.46
CA ASP A 138 -2.61 -19.55 -3.65
C ASP A 138 -2.11 -18.31 -4.43
N PRO A 139 -1.12 -18.48 -5.34
CA PRO A 139 -0.45 -17.36 -6.00
C PRO A 139 -1.32 -16.60 -7.01
N ASP A 140 -2.48 -17.14 -7.37
CA ASP A 140 -3.45 -16.48 -8.23
C ASP A 140 -4.37 -15.53 -7.44
N ARG A 141 -4.51 -15.75 -6.12
CA ARG A 141 -5.39 -14.98 -5.24
C ARG A 141 -4.68 -14.12 -4.22
N LEU A 142 -3.47 -14.49 -3.81
CA LEU A 142 -2.64 -13.77 -2.84
C LEU A 142 -1.50 -13.07 -3.56
N LEU A 143 -1.67 -11.79 -3.88
CA LEU A 143 -0.76 -11.03 -4.74
C LEU A 143 0.14 -10.11 -3.90
N GLY A 144 1.30 -10.59 -3.49
CA GLY A 144 2.21 -9.86 -2.61
C GLY A 144 2.93 -8.70 -3.28
N ILE A 145 3.09 -7.58 -2.55
CA ILE A 145 3.85 -6.39 -2.94
C ILE A 145 5.17 -6.36 -2.17
N ALA A 146 6.29 -6.43 -2.88
CA ALA A 146 7.63 -6.42 -2.30
C ALA A 146 8.02 -5.03 -1.77
N LEU A 147 8.79 -4.97 -0.69
CA LEU A 147 9.46 -3.77 -0.22
C LEU A 147 10.83 -3.59 -0.92
N LEU A 148 11.12 -2.38 -1.41
CA LEU A 148 12.32 -2.11 -2.20
C LEU A 148 13.34 -1.26 -1.41
N PRO A 149 14.62 -1.72 -1.27
CA PRO A 149 15.70 -0.94 -0.67
C PRO A 149 16.21 0.11 -1.66
N LEU A 150 15.98 1.39 -1.41
CA LEU A 150 16.29 2.45 -2.37
C LEU A 150 17.43 3.39 -1.95
N TRP A 151 18.13 3.09 -0.86
CA TRP A 151 19.39 3.77 -0.55
C TRP A 151 20.44 3.50 -1.61
N ASP A 152 20.48 2.28 -2.14
CA ASP A 152 21.23 1.86 -3.33
C ASP A 152 20.22 1.42 -4.42
N ILE A 153 20.12 2.19 -5.49
CA ILE A 153 19.17 1.92 -6.58
C ILE A 153 19.49 0.62 -7.33
N ASP A 154 20.75 0.26 -7.45
CA ASP A 154 21.13 -0.99 -8.10
C ASP A 154 20.72 -2.21 -7.23
N GLU A 155 20.72 -2.06 -5.92
CA GLU A 155 20.16 -3.06 -5.00
C GLU A 155 18.63 -3.12 -5.11
N GLY A 156 17.97 -1.96 -5.17
CA GLY A 156 16.52 -1.88 -5.37
C GLY A 156 16.06 -2.55 -6.67
N VAL A 157 16.81 -2.37 -7.76
CA VAL A 157 16.53 -3.04 -9.04
C VAL A 157 16.70 -4.56 -8.92
N ARG A 158 17.83 -5.02 -8.33
CA ARG A 158 18.04 -6.46 -8.10
C ARG A 158 16.95 -7.08 -7.23
N GLU A 159 16.49 -6.35 -6.21
CA GLU A 159 15.41 -6.84 -5.35
C GLU A 159 14.06 -6.89 -6.06
N LEU A 160 13.75 -5.92 -6.94
CA LEU A 160 12.55 -5.95 -7.78
C LEU A 160 12.56 -7.15 -8.74
N GLU A 161 13.70 -7.42 -9.39
CA GLU A 161 13.88 -8.59 -10.26
C GLU A 161 13.71 -9.90 -9.47
N ARG A 162 14.29 -9.96 -8.26
CA ARG A 162 14.17 -11.12 -7.36
C ARG A 162 12.72 -11.31 -6.90
N ALA A 163 12.03 -10.24 -6.53
CA ALA A 163 10.63 -10.27 -6.13
C ALA A 163 9.74 -10.87 -7.22
N LYS A 164 9.95 -10.45 -8.47
CA LYS A 164 9.24 -11.05 -9.62
C LYS A 164 9.54 -12.55 -9.76
N ALA A 165 10.80 -12.94 -9.62
CA ALA A 165 11.18 -14.36 -9.68
C ALA A 165 10.58 -15.20 -8.54
N LEU A 166 10.29 -14.61 -7.39
CA LEU A 166 9.59 -15.22 -6.26
C LEU A 166 8.06 -15.27 -6.45
N GLY A 167 7.50 -14.64 -7.48
CA GLY A 167 6.07 -14.60 -7.76
C GLY A 167 5.35 -13.40 -7.15
N LEU A 168 6.06 -12.44 -6.54
CA LEU A 168 5.47 -11.19 -6.08
C LEU A 168 5.05 -10.31 -7.27
N ARG A 169 3.98 -9.53 -7.11
CA ARG A 169 3.27 -8.89 -8.23
C ARG A 169 3.55 -7.39 -8.39
N GLY A 170 4.30 -6.78 -7.48
CA GLY A 170 4.65 -5.37 -7.54
C GLY A 170 5.75 -5.03 -6.55
N GLY A 171 6.19 -3.77 -6.57
CA GLY A 171 7.17 -3.25 -5.62
C GLY A 171 6.65 -2.00 -4.91
N LEU A 172 6.90 -1.88 -3.62
CA LEU A 172 6.58 -0.71 -2.83
C LEU A 172 7.87 0.04 -2.48
N PHE A 173 7.87 1.33 -2.71
CA PHE A 173 8.97 2.21 -2.39
C PHE A 173 8.50 3.38 -1.51
N TRP A 174 9.43 4.14 -0.96
CA TRP A 174 9.06 5.28 -0.12
C TRP A 174 8.20 6.30 -0.86
N THR A 175 7.13 6.70 -0.22
CA THR A 175 6.20 7.70 -0.78
C THR A 175 6.90 9.02 -1.04
N SER A 176 7.79 9.42 -0.16
CA SER A 176 8.68 10.57 -0.38
C SER A 176 10.12 10.21 -0.07
N PRO A 177 11.07 10.63 -0.94
CA PRO A 177 12.48 10.40 -0.68
C PRO A 177 12.99 11.25 0.48
N PRO A 178 14.10 10.83 1.14
CA PRO A 178 14.77 11.63 2.17
C PRO A 178 15.40 12.88 1.56
N ALA A 179 14.78 14.04 1.78
CA ALA A 179 15.16 15.30 1.16
C ALA A 179 16.56 15.78 1.56
N ASP A 180 17.02 15.47 2.78
CA ASP A 180 18.32 15.83 3.33
C ASP A 180 19.50 15.10 2.67
N ARG A 181 19.25 14.03 1.92
CA ARG A 181 20.27 13.23 1.21
C ARG A 181 20.28 13.43 -0.31
N GLY A 182 19.57 14.44 -0.81
CA GLY A 182 19.55 14.77 -2.23
C GLY A 182 18.79 13.77 -3.12
N HIS A 183 18.05 12.84 -2.52
CA HIS A 183 17.20 11.87 -3.23
C HIS A 183 15.86 12.53 -3.53
N SER A 184 15.71 13.13 -4.70
CA SER A 184 14.46 13.72 -5.18
C SER A 184 13.99 13.01 -6.44
N PHE A 185 12.68 12.88 -6.63
CA PHE A 185 12.12 12.33 -7.87
C PHE A 185 12.40 13.20 -9.11
N PHE A 186 12.87 14.43 -8.90
CA PHE A 186 13.36 15.30 -9.99
C PHE A 186 14.77 14.96 -10.47
N THR A 187 15.48 14.06 -9.78
CA THR A 187 16.84 13.67 -10.17
C THR A 187 16.83 12.37 -10.97
N ALA A 188 17.92 12.11 -11.70
CA ALA A 188 18.13 10.86 -12.43
C ALA A 188 18.43 9.65 -11.52
N HIS A 189 18.43 9.84 -10.20
CA HIS A 189 18.76 8.78 -9.23
C HIS A 189 17.93 7.51 -9.43
N TYR A 190 16.62 7.66 -9.68
CA TYR A 190 15.67 6.55 -9.80
C TYR A 190 15.49 6.00 -11.21
N GLU A 191 16.17 6.55 -12.24
CA GLU A 191 15.93 6.16 -13.64
C GLU A 191 16.08 4.67 -13.91
N LYS A 192 17.04 4.01 -13.26
CA LYS A 192 17.23 2.55 -13.39
C LYS A 192 16.04 1.78 -12.84
N LEU A 193 15.48 2.25 -11.72
CA LEU A 193 14.29 1.62 -11.09
C LEU A 193 13.07 1.77 -12.00
N TRP A 194 12.82 2.97 -12.52
CA TRP A 194 11.71 3.23 -13.43
C TRP A 194 11.81 2.36 -14.71
N ALA A 195 13.00 2.28 -15.29
CA ALA A 195 13.26 1.47 -16.46
C ALA A 195 13.05 -0.04 -16.17
N ALA A 196 13.57 -0.53 -15.06
CA ALA A 196 13.41 -1.92 -14.65
C ALA A 196 11.93 -2.29 -14.40
N ALA A 197 11.21 -1.47 -13.64
CA ALA A 197 9.79 -1.70 -13.37
C ALA A 197 8.94 -1.72 -14.64
N ALA A 198 9.19 -0.78 -15.57
CA ALA A 198 8.52 -0.73 -16.85
C ALA A 198 8.85 -1.96 -17.74
N ALA A 199 10.12 -2.42 -17.75
CA ALA A 199 10.56 -3.58 -18.52
C ALA A 199 10.02 -4.90 -17.95
N LEU A 200 9.92 -5.00 -16.62
CA LEU A 200 9.37 -6.13 -15.91
C LEU A 200 7.84 -6.16 -15.91
N GLU A 201 7.19 -5.06 -16.33
CA GLU A 201 5.74 -4.89 -16.21
C GLU A 201 5.25 -5.11 -14.77
N MET A 202 6.06 -4.67 -13.79
CA MET A 202 5.72 -4.68 -12.37
C MET A 202 5.27 -3.29 -11.93
N PRO A 203 4.03 -3.12 -11.48
CA PRO A 203 3.59 -1.87 -10.89
C PRO A 203 4.42 -1.53 -9.65
N LEU A 204 4.72 -0.24 -9.48
CA LEU A 204 5.33 0.25 -8.26
C LEU A 204 4.29 0.99 -7.43
N SER A 205 4.31 0.80 -6.13
CA SER A 205 3.35 1.41 -5.21
C SER A 205 4.01 2.47 -4.34
N ILE A 206 3.27 3.55 -4.11
CA ILE A 206 3.47 4.48 -3.00
C ILE A 206 2.27 4.33 -2.06
N HIS A 207 2.54 4.09 -0.79
CA HIS A 207 1.51 3.86 0.21
C HIS A 207 1.57 4.96 1.27
N ILE A 208 0.46 5.34 1.87
CA ILE A 208 0.49 6.23 3.03
C ILE A 208 1.47 5.66 4.07
N LEU A 209 2.06 6.51 4.90
CA LEU A 209 2.99 6.15 5.98
C LEU A 209 4.37 5.63 5.54
N ALA A 210 4.58 5.37 4.27
CA ALA A 210 5.85 4.85 3.73
C ALA A 210 6.86 5.97 3.36
N GLY A 211 6.63 7.21 3.77
CA GLY A 211 7.43 8.38 3.38
C GLY A 211 8.34 8.93 4.46
N HIS A 212 9.41 9.59 4.03
CA HIS A 212 10.34 10.26 4.94
C HIS A 212 9.82 11.60 5.46
N ARG A 213 8.87 12.25 4.78
CA ARG A 213 8.27 13.52 5.26
C ARG A 213 7.42 13.30 6.49
N THR A 214 6.70 12.19 6.57
CA THR A 214 5.81 11.84 7.69
C THR A 214 6.51 11.10 8.82
N LYS A 215 7.81 10.82 8.71
CA LYS A 215 8.60 10.03 9.67
C LYS A 215 8.38 10.45 11.13
N ASN A 216 8.39 11.75 11.41
CA ASN A 216 8.21 12.27 12.78
C ASN A 216 6.75 12.14 13.26
N SER A 217 5.78 12.26 12.36
CA SER A 217 4.35 12.13 12.69
C SER A 217 4.01 10.68 13.04
N VAL A 218 4.50 9.72 12.24
CA VAL A 218 4.32 8.28 12.51
C VAL A 218 4.92 7.88 13.85
N ALA A 219 6.11 8.40 14.18
CA ALA A 219 6.79 8.10 15.45
C ALA A 219 6.00 8.52 16.71
N LYS A 220 5.02 9.40 16.54
CA LYS A 220 4.18 9.93 17.64
C LYS A 220 2.75 9.41 17.62
N PHE A 221 2.38 8.64 16.59
CA PHE A 221 1.01 8.16 16.41
C PHE A 221 0.40 7.58 17.69
N GLY A 222 -0.83 8.00 17.98
CA GLY A 222 -1.57 7.55 19.16
C GLY A 222 -1.19 8.20 20.49
N LYS A 223 -0.23 9.15 20.53
CA LYS A 223 0.15 9.86 21.75
C LYS A 223 -0.72 11.09 22.04
N SER A 224 -1.23 11.72 20.98
CA SER A 224 -2.13 12.87 21.10
C SER A 224 -3.11 12.92 19.93
N ILE A 225 -4.16 13.73 20.08
CA ILE A 225 -5.10 13.99 18.98
C ILE A 225 -4.41 14.74 17.83
N GLU A 226 -3.46 15.60 18.17
CA GLU A 226 -2.65 16.35 17.19
C GLU A 226 -1.79 15.41 16.35
N ASP A 227 -1.08 14.48 16.99
CA ASP A 227 -0.27 13.48 16.28
C ASP A 227 -1.12 12.62 15.36
N THR A 228 -2.31 12.21 15.82
CA THR A 228 -3.27 11.44 15.01
C THR A 228 -3.79 12.23 13.81
N PHE A 229 -4.03 13.54 13.98
CA PHE A 229 -4.45 14.41 12.92
C PHE A 229 -3.39 14.55 11.82
N TYR A 230 -2.15 14.82 12.19
CA TYR A 230 -1.04 14.92 11.25
C TYR A 230 -0.79 13.60 10.53
N PHE A 231 -0.83 12.49 11.25
CA PHE A 231 -0.74 11.15 10.66
C PHE A 231 -1.77 10.93 9.54
N GLY A 232 -3.05 11.19 9.82
CA GLY A 232 -4.13 10.97 8.87
C GLY A 232 -4.13 11.93 7.68
N PHE A 233 -3.62 13.16 7.86
CA PHE A 233 -3.62 14.20 6.84
C PHE A 233 -2.33 14.23 6.03
N GLU A 234 -1.19 14.36 6.70
CA GLU A 234 0.10 14.53 6.03
C GLU A 234 0.46 13.34 5.15
N SER A 235 0.14 12.12 5.56
CA SER A 235 0.48 10.93 4.80
C SER A 235 -0.22 10.86 3.44
N ARG A 236 -1.49 11.29 3.37
CA ARG A 236 -2.25 11.36 2.11
C ARG A 236 -1.77 12.50 1.21
N ASP A 237 -1.50 13.66 1.78
CA ASP A 237 -0.93 14.79 1.04
C ASP A 237 0.46 14.47 0.49
N GLU A 238 1.24 13.66 1.19
CA GLU A 238 2.55 13.19 0.76
C GLU A 238 2.44 12.35 -0.53
N VAL A 239 1.47 11.44 -0.61
CA VAL A 239 1.18 10.64 -1.82
C VAL A 239 0.84 11.56 -3.00
N GLN A 240 -0.09 12.52 -2.81
CA GLN A 240 -0.48 13.47 -3.86
C GLN A 240 0.71 14.28 -4.37
N ARG A 241 1.56 14.76 -3.45
CA ARG A 241 2.77 15.52 -3.80
C ARG A 241 3.73 14.68 -4.63
N SER A 242 3.97 13.44 -4.26
CA SER A 242 4.89 12.55 -4.95
C SER A 242 4.40 12.18 -6.35
N ILE A 243 3.11 12.00 -6.55
CA ILE A 243 2.51 11.85 -7.89
C ILE A 243 2.82 13.08 -8.75
N VAL A 244 2.63 14.29 -8.21
CA VAL A 244 2.90 15.53 -8.93
C VAL A 244 4.40 15.66 -9.26
N GLU A 245 5.28 15.28 -8.34
CA GLU A 245 6.73 15.29 -8.55
C GLU A 245 7.13 14.33 -9.68
N LEU A 246 6.61 13.10 -9.71
CA LEU A 246 6.87 12.11 -10.76
C LEU A 246 6.40 12.61 -12.15
N ILE A 247 5.20 13.18 -12.22
CA ILE A 247 4.65 13.75 -13.45
C ILE A 247 5.53 14.93 -13.91
N ALA A 248 5.79 15.89 -13.02
CA ALA A 248 6.54 17.10 -13.35
C ALA A 248 8.00 16.81 -13.72
N ALA A 249 8.60 15.77 -13.12
CA ALA A 249 9.93 15.28 -13.50
C ALA A 249 9.96 14.55 -14.85
N GLY A 250 8.82 14.36 -15.52
CA GLY A 250 8.72 13.69 -16.82
C GLY A 250 9.00 12.19 -16.78
N VAL A 251 8.85 11.55 -15.60
CA VAL A 251 9.12 10.11 -15.43
C VAL A 251 8.27 9.29 -16.40
N PHE A 252 6.97 9.54 -16.45
CA PHE A 252 6.05 8.79 -17.30
C PHE A 252 6.22 9.08 -18.80
N GLN A 253 6.75 10.26 -19.16
CA GLN A 253 7.10 10.56 -20.54
C GLN A 253 8.30 9.72 -21.01
N ARG A 254 9.29 9.50 -20.14
CA ARG A 254 10.43 8.65 -20.43
C ARG A 254 10.12 7.16 -20.31
N HIS A 255 9.22 6.81 -19.41
CA HIS A 255 8.84 5.42 -19.12
C HIS A 255 7.31 5.22 -19.25
N PRO A 256 6.73 5.26 -20.47
CA PRO A 256 5.28 5.24 -20.68
C PRO A 256 4.58 3.95 -20.24
N LYS A 257 5.31 2.86 -20.03
CA LYS A 257 4.80 1.59 -19.48
C LYS A 257 4.87 1.50 -17.95
N LEU A 258 5.50 2.47 -17.29
CA LEU A 258 5.56 2.49 -15.84
C LEU A 258 4.18 2.78 -15.27
N ASN A 259 3.73 1.95 -14.32
CA ASN A 259 2.51 2.15 -13.55
C ASN A 259 2.86 2.43 -12.09
N ILE A 260 2.25 3.46 -11.52
CA ILE A 260 2.37 3.81 -10.10
C ILE A 260 1.00 3.64 -9.44
N VAL A 261 0.95 2.91 -8.33
CA VAL A 261 -0.24 2.74 -7.51
C VAL A 261 -0.16 3.68 -6.31
N ALA A 262 -1.14 4.58 -6.19
CA ALA A 262 -1.37 5.41 -5.02
C ALA A 262 -2.27 4.63 -4.05
N ALA A 263 -1.65 3.88 -3.15
CA ALA A 263 -2.33 2.98 -2.25
C ALA A 263 -2.82 3.71 -0.98
N GLU A 264 -4.05 3.40 -0.54
CA GLU A 264 -4.74 3.92 0.64
C GLU A 264 -4.88 5.46 0.71
N ALA A 265 -4.64 6.15 -0.42
CA ALA A 265 -4.72 7.61 -0.46
C ALA A 265 -6.14 8.16 -0.68
N GLY A 266 -7.10 7.29 -1.01
CA GLY A 266 -8.43 7.68 -1.48
C GLY A 266 -8.42 8.20 -2.92
N ILE A 267 -9.55 8.69 -3.38
CA ILE A 267 -9.73 9.21 -4.75
C ILE A 267 -10.42 10.58 -4.80
N ASP A 268 -10.79 11.13 -3.65
CA ASP A 268 -11.44 12.45 -3.52
C ASP A 268 -10.61 13.59 -4.11
N TYR A 269 -9.29 13.46 -4.02
CA TYR A 269 -8.33 14.45 -4.52
C TYR A 269 -8.14 14.43 -6.04
N ALA A 270 -8.43 13.33 -6.72
CA ALA A 270 -8.02 13.08 -8.11
C ALA A 270 -8.51 14.16 -9.08
N ALA A 271 -9.81 14.46 -9.09
CA ALA A 271 -10.39 15.47 -9.97
C ALA A 271 -9.80 16.88 -9.73
N ARG A 272 -9.59 17.25 -8.46
CA ARG A 272 -8.96 18.50 -8.07
C ARG A 272 -7.50 18.55 -8.50
N LEU A 273 -6.78 17.46 -8.30
CA LEU A 273 -5.36 17.35 -8.66
C LEU A 273 -5.16 17.53 -10.17
N GLU A 274 -5.86 16.74 -10.99
CA GLU A 274 -5.77 16.83 -12.46
C GLU A 274 -5.97 18.26 -12.95
N ARG A 275 -7.04 18.90 -12.52
CA ARG A 275 -7.34 20.28 -12.92
C ARG A 275 -6.25 21.26 -12.48
N ARG A 276 -5.74 21.09 -11.26
CA ARG A 276 -4.73 21.97 -10.68
C ARG A 276 -3.38 21.83 -11.41
N ILE A 277 -2.93 20.62 -11.65
CA ILE A 277 -1.66 20.37 -12.32
C ILE A 277 -1.68 20.87 -13.76
N ASP A 278 -2.76 20.66 -14.53
CA ASP A 278 -2.90 21.17 -15.89
C ASP A 278 -2.88 22.70 -15.93
N SER A 279 -3.63 23.35 -15.04
CA SER A 279 -3.66 24.82 -14.95
C SER A 279 -2.28 25.40 -14.59
N THR A 280 -1.58 24.76 -13.64
CA THR A 280 -0.25 25.21 -13.23
C THR A 280 0.76 24.98 -14.34
N PHE A 281 0.76 23.82 -14.97
CA PHE A 281 1.62 23.49 -16.08
C PHE A 281 1.44 24.49 -17.26
N GLY A 282 0.19 24.71 -17.69
CA GLY A 282 -0.09 25.66 -18.79
C GLY A 282 0.37 27.09 -18.50
N ARG A 283 0.41 27.49 -17.22
CA ARG A 283 0.89 28.82 -16.81
C ARG A 283 2.42 28.95 -16.85
N PHE A 284 3.14 27.89 -16.51
CA PHE A 284 4.59 27.90 -16.31
C PHE A 284 5.37 27.08 -17.35
N LEU A 285 4.70 26.57 -18.38
CA LEU A 285 5.30 25.75 -19.42
C LEU A 285 6.55 26.40 -20.06
N SER A 286 6.52 27.71 -20.34
CA SER A 286 7.60 28.44 -20.93
C SER A 286 8.85 28.57 -20.05
N LEU A 287 8.76 28.23 -18.79
CA LEU A 287 9.86 28.28 -17.82
C LEU A 287 10.52 26.92 -17.61
N MET A 288 9.98 25.86 -18.20
CA MET A 288 10.50 24.51 -18.05
C MET A 288 11.63 24.24 -19.04
N GLU A 289 12.74 23.70 -18.54
CA GLU A 289 13.90 23.31 -19.37
C GLU A 289 13.54 22.12 -20.29
N THR A 290 12.76 21.16 -19.77
CA THR A 290 12.29 20.00 -20.55
C THR A 290 10.78 19.91 -20.40
N PRO A 291 10.01 20.53 -21.33
CA PRO A 291 8.57 20.52 -21.24
C PRO A 291 8.00 19.12 -21.51
N LEU A 292 6.92 18.79 -20.77
CA LEU A 292 6.14 17.61 -21.07
C LEU A 292 5.48 17.76 -22.45
N THR A 293 5.37 16.66 -23.20
CA THR A 293 4.73 16.65 -24.52
C THR A 293 3.21 16.61 -24.44
N GLU A 294 2.69 16.00 -23.37
CA GLU A 294 1.26 15.91 -23.07
C GLU A 294 0.92 16.73 -21.82
N LYS A 295 -0.37 16.97 -21.59
CA LYS A 295 -0.83 17.58 -20.34
C LYS A 295 -0.50 16.68 -19.13
N PRO A 296 -0.19 17.25 -17.96
CA PRO A 296 0.02 16.47 -16.75
C PRO A 296 -1.10 15.48 -16.43
N SER A 297 -2.37 15.85 -16.64
CA SER A 297 -3.52 14.96 -16.45
C SER A 297 -3.52 13.74 -17.38
N HIS A 298 -2.87 13.82 -18.56
CA HIS A 298 -2.68 12.67 -19.43
C HIS A 298 -1.87 11.58 -18.73
N TYR A 299 -0.73 11.96 -18.14
CA TYR A 299 0.12 11.00 -17.40
C TYR A 299 -0.56 10.46 -16.16
N PHE A 300 -1.30 11.31 -15.42
CA PHE A 300 -2.09 10.86 -14.30
C PHE A 300 -3.08 9.76 -14.71
N ARG A 301 -3.83 9.97 -15.78
CA ARG A 301 -4.86 9.05 -16.25
C ARG A 301 -4.34 7.78 -16.93
N ASN A 302 -3.07 7.74 -17.34
CA ASN A 302 -2.52 6.57 -18.04
C ASN A 302 -1.51 5.77 -17.22
N ASN A 303 -0.93 6.38 -16.18
CA ASN A 303 0.17 5.78 -15.45
C ASN A 303 -0.08 5.68 -13.93
N VAL A 304 -1.06 6.44 -13.38
CA VAL A 304 -1.33 6.45 -11.95
C VAL A 304 -2.64 5.72 -11.68
N TRP A 305 -2.58 4.74 -10.80
CA TRP A 305 -3.70 3.95 -10.32
C TRP A 305 -3.99 4.32 -8.88
N CYS A 306 -5.25 4.49 -8.51
CA CYS A 306 -5.62 4.92 -7.17
C CYS A 306 -6.49 3.88 -6.50
N THR A 307 -6.22 3.55 -5.23
CA THR A 307 -7.08 2.69 -4.42
C THR A 307 -7.96 3.51 -3.48
N TYR A 308 -9.14 2.99 -3.17
CA TYR A 308 -10.06 3.56 -2.19
C TYR A 308 -10.81 2.45 -1.45
N ILE A 309 -11.17 2.69 -0.20
CA ILE A 309 -11.99 1.79 0.63
C ILE A 309 -13.44 2.21 0.56
N ALA A 310 -13.75 3.43 1.02
CA ALA A 310 -15.03 4.11 0.91
C ALA A 310 -14.76 5.60 0.67
N ASP A 311 -15.19 6.12 -0.47
CA ASP A 311 -14.88 7.51 -0.84
C ASP A 311 -16.05 8.16 -1.61
N PRO A 312 -17.07 8.64 -0.88
CA PRO A 312 -18.25 9.24 -1.49
C PRO A 312 -17.92 10.46 -2.35
N VAL A 313 -16.90 11.25 -1.98
CA VAL A 313 -16.51 12.44 -2.75
C VAL A 313 -15.84 12.02 -4.06
N GLY A 314 -14.93 11.05 -4.00
CA GLY A 314 -14.26 10.52 -5.17
C GLY A 314 -15.22 9.85 -6.14
N LEU A 315 -16.12 8.99 -5.64
CA LEU A 315 -17.15 8.32 -6.45
C LEU A 315 -18.09 9.30 -7.15
N ASN A 316 -18.53 10.34 -6.46
CA ASN A 316 -19.36 11.41 -7.05
C ASN A 316 -18.61 12.19 -8.15
N ASN A 317 -17.29 12.20 -8.12
CA ASN A 317 -16.42 12.91 -9.05
C ASN A 317 -15.91 12.04 -10.23
N LEU A 318 -16.29 10.77 -10.35
CA LEU A 318 -15.89 9.88 -11.46
C LEU A 318 -16.20 10.46 -12.84
N ARG A 319 -17.24 11.26 -12.97
CA ARG A 319 -17.55 12.01 -14.22
C ARG A 319 -16.43 12.93 -14.72
N PHE A 320 -15.49 13.31 -13.83
CA PHE A 320 -14.35 14.17 -14.18
C PHE A 320 -13.06 13.37 -14.39
N THR A 321 -12.82 12.34 -13.60
CA THR A 321 -11.60 11.52 -13.63
C THR A 321 -11.71 10.29 -14.52
N GLY A 322 -12.94 9.80 -14.77
CA GLY A 322 -13.16 8.46 -15.29
C GLY A 322 -12.94 7.40 -14.21
N ALA A 323 -13.19 6.14 -14.57
CA ALA A 323 -13.03 5.00 -13.67
C ALA A 323 -11.90 4.04 -14.07
N ASP A 324 -11.18 4.31 -15.16
CA ASP A 324 -10.30 3.32 -15.81
C ASP A 324 -9.03 2.97 -15.00
N HIS A 325 -8.64 3.82 -14.05
CA HIS A 325 -7.45 3.64 -13.20
C HIS A 325 -7.79 3.77 -11.71
N ILE A 326 -9.05 3.52 -11.35
CA ILE A 326 -9.52 3.54 -9.97
C ILE A 326 -9.88 2.12 -9.56
N MET A 327 -9.44 1.71 -8.38
CA MET A 327 -9.57 0.36 -7.87
C MET A 327 -10.12 0.37 -6.45
N TRP A 328 -11.17 -0.38 -6.22
CA TRP A 328 -11.70 -0.62 -4.89
C TRP A 328 -10.77 -1.51 -4.07
N SER A 329 -10.78 -1.31 -2.76
CA SER A 329 -10.03 -2.10 -1.79
C SER A 329 -10.83 -2.30 -0.50
N ASN A 330 -10.57 -3.37 0.23
CA ASN A 330 -11.24 -3.64 1.49
C ASN A 330 -10.41 -3.32 2.74
N ASP A 331 -9.12 -3.07 2.58
CA ASP A 331 -8.17 -2.77 3.67
C ASP A 331 -8.13 -3.83 4.78
N TYR A 332 -8.51 -5.09 4.46
CA TYR A 332 -8.45 -6.18 5.42
C TYR A 332 -6.98 -6.48 5.82
N PRO A 333 -6.64 -6.71 7.10
CA PRO A 333 -7.50 -6.90 8.26
C PRO A 333 -7.61 -5.68 9.19
N HIS A 334 -7.35 -4.48 8.71
CA HIS A 334 -7.38 -3.27 9.50
C HIS A 334 -8.79 -2.94 10.04
N GLY A 335 -8.86 -2.08 11.07
CA GLY A 335 -10.13 -1.68 11.66
C GLY A 335 -11.02 -0.82 10.75
N SER A 336 -10.46 -0.24 9.68
CA SER A 336 -11.14 0.48 8.60
C SER A 336 -11.78 -0.42 7.55
N ALA A 337 -11.47 -1.73 7.57
CA ALA A 337 -11.89 -2.68 6.56
C ALA A 337 -13.41 -2.78 6.37
N THR A 338 -13.83 -2.99 5.14
CA THR A 338 -15.25 -3.29 4.82
C THR A 338 -15.65 -4.73 5.19
N TRP A 339 -14.69 -5.60 5.48
CA TRP A 339 -14.90 -6.97 5.94
C TRP A 339 -15.73 -7.03 7.23
N PRO A 340 -16.70 -7.93 7.41
CA PRO A 340 -17.11 -9.02 6.49
C PRO A 340 -18.30 -8.65 5.60
N ARG A 341 -18.46 -7.40 5.18
CA ARG A 341 -19.61 -6.90 4.44
C ARG A 341 -19.22 -6.11 3.18
N SER A 342 -18.13 -6.50 2.53
CA SER A 342 -17.61 -5.78 1.36
C SER A 342 -18.61 -5.71 0.21
N ASN A 343 -19.35 -6.80 -0.05
CA ASN A 343 -20.40 -6.81 -1.09
C ASN A 343 -21.55 -5.83 -0.78
N GLU A 344 -21.95 -5.72 0.48
CA GLU A 344 -23.01 -4.79 0.91
C GLU A 344 -22.51 -3.34 0.77
N SER A 345 -21.30 -3.05 1.24
CA SER A 345 -20.68 -1.74 1.15
C SER A 345 -20.60 -1.25 -0.29
N VAL A 346 -20.02 -2.05 -1.18
CA VAL A 346 -19.91 -1.71 -2.61
C VAL A 346 -21.29 -1.53 -3.26
N SER A 347 -22.27 -2.36 -2.91
CA SER A 347 -23.61 -2.24 -3.48
C SER A 347 -24.31 -0.98 -3.03
N GLN A 348 -24.19 -0.60 -1.77
CA GLN A 348 -24.73 0.65 -1.23
C GLN A 348 -24.10 1.88 -1.88
N GLU A 349 -22.77 1.90 -2.03
CA GLU A 349 -22.09 3.00 -2.73
C GLU A 349 -22.52 3.11 -4.20
N CYS A 350 -22.63 1.99 -4.92
CA CYS A 350 -23.08 2.01 -6.31
C CYS A 350 -24.49 2.56 -6.45
N GLU A 351 -25.40 2.20 -5.53
CA GLU A 351 -26.77 2.72 -5.52
C GLU A 351 -26.81 4.20 -5.18
N GLU A 352 -26.09 4.61 -4.13
CA GLU A 352 -26.06 5.99 -3.64
C GLU A 352 -25.54 6.97 -4.71
N PHE A 353 -24.48 6.60 -5.43
CA PHE A 353 -23.81 7.45 -6.42
C PHE A 353 -24.23 7.17 -7.86
N GLY A 354 -25.21 6.28 -8.09
CA GLY A 354 -25.72 5.97 -9.42
C GLY A 354 -24.68 5.34 -10.35
N ILE A 355 -23.81 4.52 -9.81
CA ILE A 355 -22.73 3.85 -10.54
C ILE A 355 -23.32 2.69 -11.34
N ASP A 356 -23.16 2.74 -12.66
CA ASP A 356 -23.64 1.67 -13.54
C ASP A 356 -22.78 0.38 -13.42
N ALA A 357 -23.30 -0.71 -13.98
CA ALA A 357 -22.67 -2.03 -13.87
C ALA A 357 -21.28 -2.09 -14.50
N ASP A 358 -21.03 -1.40 -15.62
CA ASP A 358 -19.71 -1.40 -16.26
C ASP A 358 -18.70 -0.62 -15.44
N THR A 359 -19.08 0.52 -14.92
CA THR A 359 -18.26 1.33 -14.01
C THR A 359 -17.97 0.56 -12.71
N ARG A 360 -18.99 -0.08 -12.10
CA ARG A 360 -18.79 -0.96 -10.93
C ARG A 360 -17.78 -2.07 -11.23
N ASP A 361 -17.91 -2.74 -12.35
CA ASP A 361 -16.97 -3.79 -12.75
C ASP A 361 -15.54 -3.28 -12.91
N LYS A 362 -15.36 -2.09 -13.48
CA LYS A 362 -14.03 -1.45 -13.56
C LYS A 362 -13.45 -1.23 -12.17
N LEU A 363 -14.20 -0.63 -11.27
CA LEU A 363 -13.77 -0.30 -9.94
C LEU A 363 -13.42 -1.55 -9.11
N THR A 364 -14.22 -2.62 -9.23
CA THR A 364 -14.19 -3.73 -8.27
C THR A 364 -13.36 -4.93 -8.71
N TRP A 365 -13.04 -5.08 -10.01
CA TRP A 365 -12.24 -6.23 -10.47
C TRP A 365 -11.51 -6.02 -11.80
N LYS A 366 -12.11 -5.35 -12.82
CA LYS A 366 -11.48 -5.26 -14.15
C LYS A 366 -10.14 -4.51 -14.12
N ASN A 367 -10.08 -3.40 -13.39
CA ASN A 367 -8.89 -2.56 -13.33
C ASN A 367 -7.75 -3.26 -12.59
N VAL A 368 -8.00 -3.82 -11.41
CA VAL A 368 -6.98 -4.52 -10.64
C VAL A 368 -6.51 -5.77 -11.37
N ALA A 369 -7.42 -6.52 -12.00
CA ALA A 369 -7.06 -7.69 -12.81
C ALA A 369 -6.16 -7.32 -14.00
N ARG A 370 -6.47 -6.21 -14.68
CA ARG A 370 -5.64 -5.71 -15.79
C ARG A 370 -4.26 -5.26 -15.32
N LEU A 371 -4.17 -4.58 -14.17
CA LEU A 371 -2.90 -4.06 -13.67
C LEU A 371 -1.94 -5.16 -13.22
N TYR A 372 -2.46 -6.19 -12.55
CA TYR A 372 -1.68 -7.26 -11.94
C TYR A 372 -1.70 -8.58 -12.72
N ASP A 373 -2.28 -8.57 -13.94
CA ASP A 373 -2.39 -9.75 -14.81
C ASP A 373 -3.01 -10.96 -14.08
N ILE A 374 -4.21 -10.73 -13.49
CA ILE A 374 -4.93 -11.76 -12.75
C ILE A 374 -5.75 -12.62 -13.73
N ASP A 375 -5.57 -13.93 -13.67
CA ASP A 375 -6.40 -14.87 -14.42
C ASP A 375 -7.80 -14.97 -13.81
N LEU A 376 -8.74 -14.30 -14.45
CA LEU A 376 -10.14 -14.23 -14.00
C LEU A 376 -10.88 -15.57 -14.09
N ASP A 377 -10.45 -16.46 -14.94
CA ASP A 377 -11.07 -17.80 -15.04
C ASP A 377 -10.65 -18.67 -13.85
N VAL A 378 -9.44 -18.48 -13.33
CA VAL A 378 -8.95 -19.16 -12.11
C VAL A 378 -9.58 -18.59 -10.85
N VAL A 379 -9.63 -17.26 -10.70
CA VAL A 379 -10.09 -16.65 -9.43
C VAL A 379 -11.60 -16.62 -9.25
N ARG A 380 -12.37 -16.90 -10.30
CA ARG A 380 -13.84 -16.92 -10.24
C ARG A 380 -14.39 -18.02 -9.35
N ASP A 381 -13.76 -19.19 -9.37
CA ASP A 381 -14.14 -20.32 -8.54
C ASP A 381 -13.53 -20.22 -7.13
N PRO A 382 -14.06 -20.96 -6.14
CA PRO A 382 -13.42 -21.04 -4.82
C PRO A 382 -11.98 -21.52 -4.90
N SER A 383 -11.13 -21.01 -3.99
CA SER A 383 -9.77 -21.54 -3.87
C SER A 383 -9.79 -23.06 -3.56
N PRO A 384 -8.92 -23.86 -4.19
CA PRO A 384 -8.79 -25.28 -3.85
C PRO A 384 -8.23 -25.50 -2.44
N HIS A 385 -7.79 -24.43 -1.76
CA HIS A 385 -7.21 -24.45 -0.42
C HIS A 385 -8.17 -23.99 0.69
N LEU A 386 -9.49 -23.87 0.36
CA LEU A 386 -10.55 -23.57 1.32
C LEU A 386 -10.95 -24.77 2.19
#